data_17723f065f431ca83726fc248d73b70f
#
_entry.id   17723f065f431ca83726fc248d73b70f
#
_cell.length_a   1.000
_cell.length_b   1.000
_cell.length_c   1.000
_cell.angle_alpha   90.00
_cell.angle_beta   90.00
_cell.angle_gamma   90.00
#
_symmetry.space_group_name_H-M   'P 1'
#
loop_
_entity.id
_entity.type
_entity.pdbx_description
1 polymer ?
#
loop_
_entity_poly.entity_id
_entity_poly.type
_entity_poly.pdbx_seq_one_letter_code
_entity_poly.pdbx_strand_id
1 'polypeptide(L)'
;MPVNILITAILCLMLCDGTMQRWEGFLLLAGMAAYLVVMIAEARKNRTIEQPIQKMPLPKSLLYIAAGLAAVIYGGDLVVDSACEIAAALGVSENLIGLTIIAIGTSLPELVTSIVATRKGESGLALGNAIGSNIFNILFILGMSAAITPLSVLPESLI
;
A
#
# COMPACT_ATOMS: atom_id res chain seq x y z
N MET A 1 9.70 11.52 -0.93
CA MET A 1 9.50 11.72 0.52
C MET A 1 8.57 12.90 0.86
N PRO A 2 8.74 14.15 0.37
CA PRO A 2 7.88 15.27 0.81
C PRO A 2 6.39 15.08 0.50
N VAL A 3 6.05 14.48 -0.64
CA VAL A 3 4.65 14.25 -1.06
C VAL A 3 3.90 13.34 -0.09
N ASN A 4 4.52 12.26 0.37
CA ASN A 4 3.90 11.33 1.33
C ASN A 4 3.60 12.02 2.67
N ILE A 5 4.56 12.81 3.19
CA ILE A 5 4.38 13.60 4.43
C ILE A 5 3.23 14.60 4.27
N LEU A 6 3.17 15.29 3.14
CA LEU A 6 2.10 16.24 2.85
C LEU A 6 0.72 15.56 2.82
N ILE A 7 0.60 14.43 2.12
CA ILE A 7 -0.66 13.67 2.03
C ILE A 7 -1.08 13.17 3.41
N THR A 8 -0.15 12.65 4.21
CA THR A 8 -0.44 12.21 5.58
C THR A 8 -0.88 13.38 6.48
N ALA A 9 -0.22 14.53 6.37
CA ALA A 9 -0.61 15.73 7.12
C ALA A 9 -2.02 16.21 6.74
N ILE A 10 -2.35 16.21 5.44
CA ILE A 10 -3.70 16.55 4.96
C ILE A 10 -4.72 15.54 5.52
N LEU A 11 -4.42 14.24 5.49
CA LEU A 11 -5.29 13.22 6.08
C LEU A 11 -5.51 13.45 7.57
N CYS A 12 -4.47 13.74 8.33
CA CYS A 12 -4.59 14.05 9.76
C CYS A 12 -5.50 15.28 10.01
N LEU A 13 -5.39 16.31 9.19
CA LEU A 13 -6.26 17.48 9.28
C LEU A 13 -7.72 17.16 8.95
N MET A 14 -7.95 16.32 7.95
CA MET A 14 -9.32 15.88 7.58
C MET A 14 -9.96 15.01 8.66
N LEU A 15 -9.18 14.27 9.42
CA LEU A 15 -9.66 13.41 10.52
C LEU A 15 -9.77 14.14 11.87
N CYS A 16 -9.44 15.43 11.97
CA CYS A 16 -9.49 16.19 13.22
C CYS A 16 -10.90 16.29 13.83
N ASP A 17 -11.96 16.20 13.02
CA ASP A 17 -13.35 16.18 13.46
C ASP A 17 -13.88 14.78 13.81
N GLY A 18 -13.01 13.76 13.69
CA GLY A 18 -13.35 12.37 13.98
C GLY A 18 -14.22 11.68 12.92
N THR A 19 -14.49 12.36 11.80
CA THR A 19 -15.33 11.82 10.72
C THR A 19 -14.73 12.16 9.36
N MET A 20 -14.82 11.24 8.41
CA MET A 20 -14.48 11.50 7.02
C MET A 20 -15.74 11.44 6.17
N GLN A 21 -16.12 12.55 5.59
CA GLN A 21 -17.32 12.69 4.78
C GLN A 21 -17.07 12.28 3.32
N ARG A 22 -18.16 12.04 2.57
CA ARG A 22 -18.07 11.62 1.16
C ARG A 22 -17.30 12.62 0.28
N TRP A 23 -17.50 13.93 0.50
CA TRP A 23 -16.80 14.95 -0.30
C TRP A 23 -15.27 14.93 -0.09
N GLU A 24 -14.82 14.57 1.12
CA GLU A 24 -13.41 14.40 1.44
C GLU A 24 -12.83 13.16 0.73
N GLY A 25 -13.62 12.07 0.65
CA GLY A 25 -13.30 10.93 -0.18
C GLY A 25 -13.08 11.31 -1.64
N PHE A 26 -13.97 12.12 -2.22
CA PHE A 26 -13.79 12.63 -3.60
C PHE A 26 -12.56 13.53 -3.75
N LEU A 27 -12.24 14.32 -2.72
CA LEU A 27 -11.03 15.15 -2.71
C LEU A 27 -9.76 14.29 -2.74
N LEU A 28 -9.71 13.21 -1.94
CA LEU A 28 -8.59 12.26 -1.97
C LEU A 28 -8.46 11.57 -3.33
N LEU A 29 -9.57 11.15 -3.94
CA LEU A 29 -9.55 10.56 -5.29
C LEU A 29 -9.07 11.53 -6.36
N ALA A 30 -9.47 12.81 -6.28
CA ALA A 30 -8.96 13.86 -7.15
C ALA A 30 -7.45 14.07 -6.94
N GLY A 31 -6.99 14.02 -5.69
CA GLY A 31 -5.57 14.03 -5.33
C GLY A 31 -4.79 12.87 -5.96
N MET A 32 -5.38 11.66 -5.97
CA MET A 32 -4.79 10.50 -6.63
C MET A 32 -4.66 10.70 -8.14
N ALA A 33 -5.71 11.23 -8.78
CA ALA A 33 -5.68 11.51 -10.22
C ALA A 33 -4.60 12.54 -10.55
N ALA A 34 -4.50 13.62 -9.78
CA ALA A 34 -3.47 14.66 -9.94
C ALA A 34 -2.06 14.06 -9.74
N TYR A 35 -1.85 13.25 -8.70
CA TYR A 35 -0.58 12.58 -8.44
C TYR A 35 -0.15 11.69 -9.63
N LEU A 36 -1.07 10.89 -10.18
CA LEU A 36 -0.79 10.03 -11.34
C LEU A 36 -0.42 10.84 -12.58
N VAL A 37 -1.12 11.95 -12.82
CA VAL A 37 -0.81 12.84 -13.96
C VAL A 37 0.60 13.40 -13.84
N VAL A 38 0.98 13.88 -12.65
CA VAL A 38 2.33 14.41 -12.38
C VAL A 38 3.39 13.33 -12.58
N MET A 39 3.18 12.14 -11.99
CA MET A 39 4.12 11.02 -12.11
C MET A 39 4.31 10.57 -13.55
N ILE A 40 3.23 10.48 -14.33
CA ILE A 40 3.32 10.13 -15.76
C ILE A 40 4.04 11.23 -16.56
N ALA A 41 3.78 12.50 -16.25
CA ALA A 41 4.45 13.62 -16.92
C ALA A 41 5.96 13.62 -16.63
N GLU A 42 6.35 13.40 -15.37
CA GLU A 42 7.77 13.28 -14.98
C GLU A 42 8.44 12.07 -15.62
N ALA A 43 7.79 10.91 -15.62
CA ALA A 43 8.32 9.71 -16.25
C ALA A 43 8.53 9.89 -17.76
N ARG A 44 7.63 10.62 -18.43
CA ARG A 44 7.79 10.96 -19.86
C ARG A 44 8.94 11.93 -20.13
N LYS A 45 9.15 12.89 -19.21
CA LYS A 45 10.23 13.91 -19.33
C LYS A 45 11.60 13.30 -19.07
N ASN A 46 11.70 12.40 -18.08
CA ASN A 46 12.94 11.80 -17.62
C ASN A 46 13.20 10.41 -18.25
N ARG A 47 12.76 10.19 -19.49
CA ARG A 47 13.10 8.97 -20.23
C ARG A 47 14.62 8.86 -20.39
N THR A 48 15.27 8.23 -19.44
CA THR A 48 16.64 7.72 -19.61
C THR A 48 16.57 6.54 -20.57
N ILE A 49 17.58 6.44 -21.46
CA ILE A 49 17.74 5.29 -22.34
C ILE A 49 18.01 4.09 -21.42
N GLU A 50 16.98 3.32 -21.16
CA GLU A 50 17.10 2.11 -20.35
C GLU A 50 18.05 1.13 -21.05
N GLN A 51 18.90 0.48 -20.26
CA GLN A 51 19.72 -0.63 -20.75
C GLN A 51 18.80 -1.69 -21.37
N PRO A 52 19.24 -2.36 -22.46
CA PRO A 52 18.41 -3.34 -23.14
C PRO A 52 18.03 -4.48 -22.18
N ILE A 53 16.78 -4.44 -21.73
CA ILE A 53 16.19 -5.50 -20.92
C ILE A 53 16.14 -6.77 -21.76
N GLN A 54 16.62 -7.89 -21.22
CA GLN A 54 16.45 -9.19 -21.87
C GLN A 54 14.96 -9.47 -22.09
N LYS A 55 14.54 -9.45 -23.35
CA LYS A 55 13.15 -9.66 -23.72
C LYS A 55 12.78 -11.12 -23.47
N MET A 56 11.96 -11.35 -22.46
CA MET A 56 11.34 -12.64 -22.23
C MET A 56 10.06 -12.76 -23.06
N PRO A 57 9.71 -13.94 -23.61
CA PRO A 57 8.43 -14.15 -24.29
C PRO A 57 7.25 -13.78 -23.37
N LEU A 58 6.27 -13.04 -23.92
CA LEU A 58 5.12 -12.54 -23.16
C LEU A 58 4.40 -13.61 -22.32
N PRO A 59 4.08 -14.81 -22.87
CA PRO A 59 3.39 -15.84 -22.07
C PRO A 59 4.20 -16.32 -20.87
N LYS A 60 5.54 -16.40 -21.03
CA LYS A 60 6.43 -16.77 -19.93
C LYS A 60 6.49 -15.69 -18.85
N SER A 61 6.54 -14.41 -19.26
CA SER A 61 6.48 -13.28 -18.32
C SER A 61 5.18 -13.25 -17.54
N LEU A 62 4.04 -13.44 -18.21
CA LEU A 62 2.73 -13.49 -17.56
C LEU A 62 2.62 -14.66 -16.57
N LEU A 63 3.16 -15.83 -16.93
CA LEU A 63 3.18 -16.99 -16.04
C LEU A 63 3.99 -16.71 -14.76
N TYR A 64 5.18 -16.11 -14.89
CA TYR A 64 6.01 -15.76 -13.74
C TYR A 64 5.38 -14.68 -12.86
N ILE A 65 4.71 -13.69 -13.46
CA ILE A 65 3.98 -12.67 -12.71
C ILE A 65 2.83 -13.32 -11.93
N ALA A 66 2.00 -14.12 -12.60
CA ALA A 66 0.87 -14.78 -11.96
C ALA A 66 1.31 -15.75 -10.84
N ALA A 67 2.31 -16.57 -11.09
CA ALA A 67 2.84 -17.51 -10.10
C ALA A 67 3.49 -16.77 -8.92
N GLY A 68 4.27 -15.73 -9.19
CA GLY A 68 4.91 -14.92 -8.15
C GLY A 68 3.89 -14.17 -7.29
N LEU A 69 2.87 -13.57 -7.92
CA LEU A 69 1.79 -12.89 -7.21
C LEU A 69 1.01 -13.87 -6.33
N ALA A 70 0.62 -15.03 -6.86
CA ALA A 70 -0.04 -16.07 -6.09
C ALA A 70 0.82 -16.54 -4.91
N ALA A 71 2.11 -16.79 -5.12
CA ALA A 71 3.01 -17.22 -4.07
C ALA A 71 3.15 -16.17 -2.94
N VAL A 72 3.20 -14.89 -3.27
CA VAL A 72 3.31 -13.81 -2.28
C VAL A 72 1.99 -13.66 -1.50
N ILE A 73 0.84 -13.71 -2.17
CA ILE A 73 -0.47 -13.60 -1.51
C ILE A 73 -0.69 -14.81 -0.59
N TYR A 74 -0.68 -16.03 -1.12
CA TYR A 74 -0.94 -17.23 -0.31
C TYR A 74 0.12 -17.44 0.78
N GLY A 75 1.38 -17.12 0.51
CA GLY A 75 2.44 -17.20 1.52
C GLY A 75 2.24 -16.16 2.63
N GLY A 76 1.80 -14.95 2.29
CA GLY A 76 1.45 -13.91 3.25
C GLY A 76 0.29 -14.33 4.14
N ASP A 77 -0.81 -14.80 3.55
CA ASP A 77 -1.99 -15.27 4.28
C ASP A 77 -1.62 -16.41 5.25
N LEU A 78 -0.86 -17.40 4.78
CA LEU A 78 -0.43 -18.51 5.62
C LEU A 78 0.40 -18.06 6.84
N VAL A 79 1.30 -17.10 6.65
CA VAL A 79 2.11 -16.53 7.74
C VAL A 79 1.23 -15.78 8.74
N VAL A 80 0.29 -14.97 8.25
CA VAL A 80 -0.62 -14.20 9.11
C VAL A 80 -1.54 -15.12 9.90
N ASP A 81 -2.19 -16.07 9.25
CA ASP A 81 -3.10 -17.01 9.91
C ASP A 81 -2.39 -17.80 11.00
N SER A 82 -1.21 -18.36 10.68
CA SER A 82 -0.41 -19.10 11.66
C SER A 82 0.06 -18.22 12.83
N ALA A 83 0.44 -16.97 12.57
CA ALA A 83 0.83 -16.04 13.61
C ALA A 83 -0.36 -15.65 14.51
N CYS A 84 -1.55 -15.46 13.92
CA CYS A 84 -2.78 -15.20 14.68
C CYS A 84 -3.17 -16.38 15.58
N GLU A 85 -3.10 -17.62 15.07
CA GLU A 85 -3.37 -18.82 15.86
C GLU A 85 -2.42 -18.98 17.04
N ILE A 86 -1.11 -18.76 16.82
CA ILE A 86 -0.10 -18.80 17.88
C ILE A 86 -0.36 -17.72 18.92
N ALA A 87 -0.63 -16.48 18.49
CA ALA A 87 -0.90 -15.37 19.41
C ALA A 87 -2.16 -15.60 20.24
N ALA A 88 -3.23 -16.11 19.62
CA ALA A 88 -4.46 -16.46 20.32
C ALA A 88 -4.24 -17.59 21.35
N ALA A 89 -3.46 -18.61 21.00
CA ALA A 89 -3.08 -19.70 21.92
C ALA A 89 -2.25 -19.19 23.11
N LEU A 90 -1.49 -18.10 22.93
CA LEU A 90 -0.74 -17.43 24.01
C LEU A 90 -1.59 -16.45 24.83
N GLY A 91 -2.89 -16.32 24.53
CA GLY A 91 -3.82 -15.46 25.27
C GLY A 91 -3.76 -13.99 24.87
N VAL A 92 -3.19 -13.66 23.70
CA VAL A 92 -3.20 -12.29 23.16
C VAL A 92 -4.63 -11.93 22.74
N SER A 93 -5.10 -10.72 23.08
CA SER A 93 -6.45 -10.28 22.73
C SER A 93 -6.62 -10.11 21.23
N GLU A 94 -7.83 -10.35 20.72
CA GLU A 94 -8.17 -10.21 19.30
C GLU A 94 -7.88 -8.79 18.76
N ASN A 95 -8.14 -7.75 19.57
CA ASN A 95 -7.82 -6.37 19.23
C ASN A 95 -6.33 -6.17 19.01
N LEU A 96 -5.48 -6.73 19.87
CA LEU A 96 -4.04 -6.60 19.73
C LEU A 96 -3.51 -7.41 18.54
N ILE A 97 -4.08 -8.58 18.28
CA ILE A 97 -3.78 -9.38 17.07
C ILE A 97 -4.12 -8.56 15.82
N GLY A 98 -5.31 -7.97 15.76
CA GLY A 98 -5.76 -7.14 14.64
C GLY A 98 -4.87 -5.93 14.40
N LEU A 99 -4.55 -5.19 15.46
CA LEU A 99 -3.74 -3.97 15.38
C LEU A 99 -2.26 -4.22 15.09
N THR A 100 -1.77 -5.43 15.32
CA THR A 100 -0.33 -5.76 15.14
C THR A 100 -0.12 -6.78 14.02
N ILE A 101 -0.51 -8.04 14.24
CA ILE A 101 -0.19 -9.15 13.33
C ILE A 101 -0.86 -8.95 11.98
N ILE A 102 -2.16 -8.64 11.96
CA ILE A 102 -2.88 -8.43 10.70
C ILE A 102 -2.38 -7.16 10.01
N ALA A 103 -2.13 -6.07 10.74
CA ALA A 103 -1.60 -4.83 10.17
C ALA A 103 -0.20 -5.02 9.53
N ILE A 104 0.69 -5.77 10.17
CA ILE A 104 1.99 -6.14 9.60
C ILE A 104 1.79 -7.09 8.41
N GLY A 105 0.89 -8.06 8.54
CA GLY A 105 0.61 -9.06 7.54
C GLY A 105 0.16 -8.49 6.20
N THR A 106 -0.71 -7.49 6.23
CA THR A 106 -1.15 -6.79 5.00
C THR A 106 -0.02 -6.08 4.27
N SER A 107 1.09 -5.79 4.94
CA SER A 107 2.28 -5.17 4.35
C SER A 107 3.36 -6.18 3.96
N LEU A 108 3.17 -7.49 4.18
CA LEU A 108 4.15 -8.52 3.81
C LEU A 108 4.43 -8.57 2.30
N PRO A 109 3.44 -8.47 1.40
CA PRO A 109 3.69 -8.43 -0.04
C PRO A 109 4.62 -7.28 -0.45
N GLU A 110 4.40 -6.10 0.08
CA GLU A 110 5.23 -4.91 -0.17
C GLU A 110 6.65 -5.09 0.39
N LEU A 111 6.76 -5.67 1.57
CA LEU A 111 8.05 -5.93 2.20
C LEU A 111 8.87 -6.91 1.37
N VAL A 112 8.29 -8.03 0.96
CA VAL A 112 8.95 -9.06 0.15
C VAL A 112 9.40 -8.47 -1.19
N THR A 113 8.53 -7.76 -1.89
CA THR A 113 8.86 -7.13 -3.19
C THR A 113 9.96 -6.09 -3.05
N SER A 114 9.94 -5.28 -1.99
CA SER A 114 10.97 -4.25 -1.73
C SER A 114 12.33 -4.88 -1.38
N ILE A 115 12.35 -5.96 -0.57
CA ILE A 115 13.58 -6.70 -0.26
C ILE A 115 14.18 -7.31 -1.52
N VAL A 116 13.36 -7.97 -2.36
CA VAL A 116 13.82 -8.59 -3.60
C VAL A 116 14.34 -7.54 -4.58
N ALA A 117 13.64 -6.41 -4.74
CA ALA A 117 14.07 -5.30 -5.58
C ALA A 117 15.43 -4.75 -5.11
N THR A 118 15.58 -4.50 -3.80
CA THR A 118 16.83 -4.01 -3.22
C THR A 118 18.00 -4.99 -3.45
N ARG A 119 17.75 -6.29 -3.26
CA ARG A 119 18.79 -7.33 -3.51
C ARG A 119 19.20 -7.42 -4.98
N LYS A 120 18.33 -7.03 -5.90
CA LYS A 120 18.62 -6.96 -7.34
C LYS A 120 19.25 -5.64 -7.76
N GLY A 121 19.50 -4.71 -6.84
CA GLY A 121 20.04 -3.39 -7.13
C GLY A 121 18.98 -2.38 -7.62
N GLU A 122 17.71 -2.76 -7.64
CA GLU A 122 16.57 -1.93 -8.09
C GLU A 122 16.02 -1.07 -6.94
N SER A 123 16.88 -0.23 -6.34
CA SER A 123 16.51 0.60 -5.18
C SER A 123 15.36 1.58 -5.49
N GLY A 124 15.28 2.05 -6.74
CA GLY A 124 14.18 2.90 -7.19
C GLY A 124 12.82 2.20 -7.13
N LEU A 125 12.79 0.92 -7.51
CA LEU A 125 11.59 0.09 -7.43
C LEU A 125 11.19 -0.16 -5.97
N ALA A 126 12.15 -0.47 -5.09
CA ALA A 126 11.90 -0.69 -3.66
C ALA A 126 11.32 0.56 -2.98
N LEU A 127 11.91 1.73 -3.20
CA LEU A 127 11.42 3.01 -2.68
C LEU A 127 10.06 3.39 -3.28
N GLY A 128 9.90 3.17 -4.59
CA GLY A 128 8.64 3.42 -5.29
C GLY A 128 7.51 2.56 -4.75
N ASN A 129 7.76 1.28 -4.46
CA ASN A 129 6.79 0.37 -3.87
C ASN A 129 6.39 0.83 -2.46
N ALA A 130 7.34 1.10 -1.57
CA ALA A 130 7.06 1.51 -0.19
C ALA A 130 6.34 2.87 -0.08
N ILE A 131 6.70 3.85 -0.90
CA ILE A 131 6.06 5.17 -0.90
C ILE A 131 4.74 5.12 -1.66
N GLY A 132 4.71 4.42 -2.78
CA GLY A 132 3.55 4.32 -3.67
C GLY A 132 2.38 3.61 -3.01
N SER A 133 2.62 2.52 -2.26
CA SER A 133 1.58 1.80 -1.52
C SER A 133 0.93 2.69 -0.46
N ASN A 134 1.70 3.48 0.30
CA ASN A 134 1.16 4.43 1.26
C ASN A 134 0.27 5.48 0.59
N ILE A 135 0.74 6.09 -0.50
CA ILE A 135 -0.02 7.09 -1.26
C ILE A 135 -1.30 6.47 -1.81
N PHE A 136 -1.22 5.27 -2.37
CA PHE A 136 -2.36 4.54 -2.91
C PHE A 136 -3.40 4.23 -1.81
N ASN A 137 -2.95 3.75 -0.66
CA ASN A 137 -3.83 3.44 0.46
C ASN A 137 -4.57 4.68 0.99
N ILE A 138 -3.88 5.81 1.11
CA ILE A 138 -4.50 7.06 1.59
C ILE A 138 -5.41 7.66 0.51
N LEU A 139 -4.90 7.89 -0.70
CA LEU A 139 -5.63 8.65 -1.70
C LEU A 139 -6.71 7.82 -2.41
N PHE A 140 -6.44 6.54 -2.68
CA PHE A 140 -7.36 5.69 -3.42
C PHE A 140 -8.23 4.83 -2.51
N ILE A 141 -7.63 3.98 -1.66
CA ILE A 141 -8.42 3.03 -0.85
C ILE A 141 -9.29 3.79 0.15
N LEU A 142 -8.70 4.65 0.96
CA LEU A 142 -9.44 5.44 1.94
C LEU A 142 -10.40 6.44 1.26
N GLY A 143 -9.94 7.10 0.18
CA GLY A 143 -10.76 7.99 -0.62
C GLY A 143 -11.99 7.31 -1.21
N MET A 144 -11.84 6.10 -1.77
CA MET A 144 -12.95 5.30 -2.31
C MET A 144 -13.90 4.87 -1.20
N SER A 145 -13.37 4.38 -0.07
CA SER A 145 -14.16 3.95 1.07
C SER A 145 -15.02 5.09 1.61
N ALA A 146 -14.45 6.28 1.82
CA ALA A 146 -15.16 7.46 2.29
C ALA A 146 -16.21 7.98 1.27
N ALA A 147 -15.89 7.93 -0.04
CA ALA A 147 -16.81 8.32 -1.10
C ALA A 147 -18.07 7.41 -1.14
N ILE A 148 -17.91 6.11 -0.88
CA ILE A 148 -19.02 5.15 -0.81
C ILE A 148 -19.80 5.33 0.49
N THR A 149 -19.11 5.34 1.62
CA THR A 149 -19.73 5.44 2.96
C THR A 149 -18.87 6.34 3.84
N PRO A 150 -19.47 7.36 4.49
CA PRO A 150 -18.75 8.17 5.47
C PRO A 150 -18.09 7.30 6.53
N LEU A 151 -16.84 7.61 6.88
CA LEU A 151 -16.08 6.89 7.88
C LEU A 151 -16.07 7.68 9.19
N SER A 152 -16.21 6.98 10.31
CA SER A 152 -16.05 7.57 11.65
C SER A 152 -14.85 6.93 12.34
N VAL A 153 -14.02 7.77 12.94
CA VAL A 153 -12.94 7.31 13.81
C VAL A 153 -13.52 7.12 15.20
N LEU A 154 -13.55 5.88 15.68
CA LEU A 154 -14.04 5.60 17.02
C LEU A 154 -13.06 6.21 18.06
N PRO A 155 -13.58 6.93 19.08
CA PRO A 155 -12.72 7.49 20.14
C PRO A 155 -11.84 6.45 20.84
N GLU A 156 -12.30 5.21 20.90
CA GLU A 156 -11.61 4.05 21.47
C GLU A 156 -10.37 3.63 20.67
N SER A 157 -10.26 4.04 19.39
CA SER A 157 -9.08 3.75 18.55
C SER A 157 -7.97 4.80 18.70
N LEU A 158 -8.20 5.86 19.48
CA LEU A 158 -7.24 6.93 19.76
C LEU A 158 -6.54 6.81 21.11
N ILE A 159 -6.87 5.80 21.91
CA ILE A 159 -6.27 5.46 23.19
C ILE A 159 -5.43 4.20 23.05
#